data_106ade9e472eb2da2ba744963877339e
#
_entry.id   106ade9e472eb2da2ba744963877339e
#
_cell.length_a   1.000
_cell.length_b   1.000
_cell.length_c   1.000
_cell.angle_alpha   90.00
_cell.angle_beta   90.00
_cell.angle_gamma   90.00
#
_symmetry.space_group_name_H-M   'P 1'
#
loop_
_entity.id
_entity.type
_entity.pdbx_description
1 polymer ?
#
loop_
_entity_poly.entity_id
_entity_poly.type
_entity_poly.pdbx_seq_one_letter_code
_entity_poly.pdbx_strand_id
1 'polypeptide(L)'
;MIQKKSKCSDYIRRVFYTLLGQKRFRKLLAFSLKSRYKSSSVCFPVNIEQVKEILIILPEERLEVLHQLKNVISLVKHFKHATVTIVCERSASSYIKMIPGLNVIEYEFQENVAIPVLLVKEVKKLNHIDICFLLHNNPSLPLRYLAGVSEADTRVGYDGAGGFPFLNLQIRPDTTKRYFADWNCSIAKLFGALPDEIHWSVAQKTIDEVNHLLKELNIEKKSYLVGLDIVFLLNHFGNSWTETLVNNIAQLELGQLYFYVSENPSVSCVEWIQKQKVPFIGDLSASRTAALVSRSNLIISGNTPIYALAGLLKKHAIGFFKEDEIEMYCPQTSTLMGISYKTATEEIIAQTMSLIANHNKKRKT
;
A
#
# COMPACT_ATOMS: atom_id res chain seq x y z
N MET A 1 -26.42 -25.44 8.70
CA MET A 1 -27.52 -24.52 9.11
C MET A 1 -27.06 -23.05 9.25
N ILE A 2 -25.78 -22.77 9.49
CA ILE A 2 -25.22 -21.42 9.70
C ILE A 2 -25.10 -20.61 8.39
N GLN A 3 -24.85 -21.24 7.24
CA GLN A 3 -24.74 -20.55 5.94
C GLN A 3 -26.05 -19.95 5.41
N LYS A 4 -27.22 -20.52 5.75
CA LYS A 4 -28.51 -19.97 5.30
C LYS A 4 -28.91 -18.65 5.98
N LYS A 5 -28.54 -18.43 7.25
CA LYS A 5 -28.85 -17.18 7.97
C LYS A 5 -28.04 -15.98 7.47
N SER A 6 -26.81 -16.21 7.01
CA SER A 6 -25.95 -15.16 6.43
C SER A 6 -26.55 -14.59 5.12
N LYS A 7 -26.94 -15.47 4.19
CA LYS A 7 -27.52 -15.05 2.89
C LYS A 7 -28.81 -14.22 3.02
N CYS A 8 -29.65 -14.51 3.99
CA CYS A 8 -30.91 -13.76 4.21
C CYS A 8 -30.61 -12.35 4.75
N SER A 9 -29.66 -12.20 5.65
CA SER A 9 -29.23 -10.88 6.17
C SER A 9 -28.63 -10.00 5.08
N ASP A 10 -27.82 -10.57 4.19
CA ASP A 10 -27.19 -9.84 3.09
C ASP A 10 -28.19 -9.45 2.01
N TYR A 11 -29.20 -10.31 1.74
CA TYR A 11 -30.30 -10.00 0.83
C TYR A 11 -31.16 -8.84 1.36
N ILE A 12 -31.56 -8.89 2.61
CA ILE A 12 -32.35 -7.83 3.25
C ILE A 12 -31.60 -6.51 3.23
N ARG A 13 -30.28 -6.51 3.50
CA ARG A 13 -29.43 -5.31 3.43
C ARG A 13 -29.32 -4.76 2.01
N ARG A 14 -29.16 -5.62 0.99
CA ARG A 14 -29.15 -5.19 -0.42
C ARG A 14 -30.49 -4.53 -0.82
N VAL A 15 -31.62 -5.13 -0.44
CA VAL A 15 -32.94 -4.58 -0.70
C VAL A 15 -33.11 -3.22 -0.01
N PHE A 16 -32.71 -3.07 1.25
CA PHE A 16 -32.74 -1.78 1.96
C PHE A 16 -31.82 -0.74 1.33
N TYR A 17 -30.62 -1.14 0.88
CA TYR A 17 -29.69 -0.25 0.20
C TYR A 17 -30.23 0.25 -1.14
N THR A 18 -30.87 -0.62 -1.90
CA THR A 18 -31.49 -0.30 -3.19
C THR A 18 -32.74 0.56 -3.03
N LEU A 19 -33.60 0.26 -2.05
CA LEU A 19 -34.87 0.96 -1.82
C LEU A 19 -34.71 2.35 -1.18
N LEU A 20 -33.77 2.51 -0.24
CA LEU A 20 -33.62 3.76 0.49
C LEU A 20 -32.62 4.72 -0.15
N GLY A 21 -31.79 4.25 -1.08
CA GLY A 21 -30.68 4.97 -1.65
C GLY A 21 -29.53 5.19 -0.63
N GLN A 22 -28.33 5.30 -1.14
CA GLN A 22 -27.10 5.40 -0.35
C GLN A 22 -27.12 6.49 0.74
N LYS A 23 -27.71 7.64 0.43
CA LYS A 23 -27.76 8.80 1.33
C LYS A 23 -28.72 8.60 2.52
N ARG A 24 -29.88 7.97 2.30
CA ARG A 24 -30.86 7.68 3.36
C ARG A 24 -30.41 6.52 4.25
N PHE A 25 -29.82 5.50 3.64
CA PHE A 25 -29.23 4.38 4.38
C PHE A 25 -28.11 4.85 5.33
N ARG A 26 -27.22 5.73 4.85
CA ARG A 26 -26.19 6.37 5.69
C ARG A 26 -26.78 7.12 6.88
N LYS A 27 -27.86 7.86 6.68
CA LYS A 27 -28.55 8.58 7.77
C LYS A 27 -29.17 7.64 8.80
N LEU A 28 -29.80 6.56 8.38
CA LEU A 28 -30.38 5.56 9.28
C LEU A 28 -29.29 4.80 10.06
N LEU A 29 -28.21 4.41 9.40
CA LEU A 29 -27.05 3.80 10.05
C LEU A 29 -26.43 4.77 11.07
N ALA A 30 -26.22 6.02 10.69
CA ALA A 30 -25.71 7.06 11.57
C ALA A 30 -26.62 7.27 12.79
N PHE A 31 -27.95 7.27 12.59
CA PHE A 31 -28.92 7.40 13.68
C PHE A 31 -28.89 6.19 14.61
N SER A 32 -28.88 4.96 14.07
CA SER A 32 -28.81 3.74 14.89
C SER A 32 -27.52 3.61 15.70
N LEU A 33 -26.42 4.13 15.16
CA LEU A 33 -25.13 4.14 15.82
C LEU A 33 -25.02 5.27 16.85
N LYS A 34 -25.59 6.45 16.57
CA LYS A 34 -25.61 7.57 17.52
C LYS A 34 -26.28 7.23 18.84
N SER A 35 -27.31 6.37 18.81
CA SER A 35 -27.97 5.90 20.03
C SER A 35 -27.14 4.87 20.84
N ARG A 36 -26.19 4.19 20.18
CA ARG A 36 -25.35 3.15 20.80
C ARG A 36 -24.01 3.67 21.29
N TYR A 37 -23.42 4.63 20.57
CA TYR A 37 -22.11 5.18 20.93
C TYR A 37 -22.31 6.43 21.79
N LYS A 38 -22.20 6.27 23.10
CA LYS A 38 -21.90 7.38 23.97
C LYS A 38 -20.57 7.98 23.47
N SER A 39 -20.55 9.28 23.17
CA SER A 39 -19.32 9.99 22.87
C SER A 39 -18.43 9.93 24.10
N SER A 40 -17.53 8.95 24.16
CA SER A 40 -16.43 9.01 25.09
C SER A 40 -15.60 10.25 24.74
N SER A 41 -15.41 11.14 25.69
CA SER A 41 -14.51 12.27 25.52
C SER A 41 -13.09 11.71 25.34
N VAL A 42 -12.47 12.04 24.21
CA VAL A 42 -11.07 11.67 23.96
C VAL A 42 -10.19 12.59 24.79
N CYS A 43 -9.43 12.03 25.74
CA CYS A 43 -8.44 12.79 26.49
C CYS A 43 -7.11 12.81 25.73
N PHE A 44 -6.55 13.99 25.52
CA PHE A 44 -5.20 14.19 25.00
C PHE A 44 -4.32 14.88 26.05
N PRO A 45 -3.02 14.52 26.10
CA PRO A 45 -2.34 13.43 25.36
C PRO A 45 -2.77 12.03 25.81
N VAL A 46 -2.77 11.08 24.89
CA VAL A 46 -3.02 9.67 25.22
C VAL A 46 -1.83 9.13 26.01
N ASN A 47 -2.08 8.47 27.14
CA ASN A 47 -1.02 7.80 27.88
C ASN A 47 -0.64 6.49 27.15
N ILE A 48 0.45 6.52 26.42
CA ILE A 48 0.92 5.42 25.55
C ILE A 48 1.19 4.14 26.34
N GLU A 49 1.68 4.25 27.58
CA GLU A 49 2.00 3.09 28.42
C GLU A 49 0.76 2.31 28.86
N GLN A 50 -0.39 2.96 28.85
CA GLN A 50 -1.68 2.33 29.20
C GLN A 50 -2.38 1.69 28.03
N VAL A 51 -1.96 1.98 26.79
CA VAL A 51 -2.54 1.40 25.56
C VAL A 51 -2.11 -0.06 25.43
N LYS A 52 -3.07 -0.97 25.41
CA LYS A 52 -2.85 -2.43 25.34
C LYS A 52 -3.30 -3.04 24.02
N GLU A 53 -4.40 -2.54 23.45
CA GLU A 53 -5.02 -3.10 22.26
C GLU A 53 -5.27 -2.02 21.21
N ILE A 54 -4.71 -2.21 20.04
CA ILE A 54 -4.80 -1.30 18.90
C ILE A 54 -5.41 -2.02 17.72
N LEU A 55 -6.38 -1.38 17.09
CA LEU A 55 -6.93 -1.79 15.80
C LEU A 55 -6.50 -0.80 14.72
N ILE A 56 -5.91 -1.27 13.62
CA ILE A 56 -5.59 -0.46 12.46
C ILE A 56 -6.42 -0.96 11.27
N ILE A 57 -7.24 -0.10 10.70
CA ILE A 57 -8.04 -0.39 9.51
C ILE A 57 -7.36 0.29 8.32
N LEU A 58 -6.95 -0.52 7.35
CA LEU A 58 -6.22 -0.08 6.16
C LEU A 58 -7.16 0.13 4.96
N PRO A 59 -6.69 0.82 3.91
CA PRO A 59 -7.41 0.97 2.65
C PRO A 59 -7.80 -0.37 2.02
N GLU A 60 -8.79 -0.33 1.13
CA GLU A 60 -9.24 -1.48 0.36
C GLU A 60 -8.25 -1.86 -0.75
N GLU A 61 -7.55 -0.89 -1.31
CA GLU A 61 -6.64 -1.11 -2.44
C GLU A 61 -5.24 -1.50 -1.97
N ARG A 62 -4.71 -2.59 -2.52
CA ARG A 62 -3.37 -3.11 -2.20
C ARG A 62 -2.27 -2.05 -2.29
N LEU A 63 -2.31 -1.23 -3.33
CA LEU A 63 -1.29 -0.21 -3.56
C LEU A 63 -1.33 0.88 -2.48
N GLU A 64 -2.52 1.33 -2.11
CA GLU A 64 -2.69 2.30 -1.03
C GLU A 64 -2.18 1.75 0.31
N VAL A 65 -2.41 0.45 0.59
CA VAL A 65 -1.86 -0.22 1.77
C VAL A 65 -0.33 -0.18 1.77
N LEU A 66 0.31 -0.44 0.63
CA LEU A 66 1.77 -0.40 0.54
C LEU A 66 2.35 0.97 0.83
N HIS A 67 1.72 2.03 0.36
CA HIS A 67 2.11 3.41 0.69
C HIS A 67 1.93 3.73 2.19
N GLN A 68 1.04 3.02 2.90
CA GLN A 68 0.83 3.19 4.34
C GLN A 68 1.81 2.40 5.22
N LEU A 69 2.57 1.47 4.68
CA LEU A 69 3.43 0.58 5.49
C LEU A 69 4.36 1.33 6.45
N LYS A 70 4.93 2.47 6.02
CA LYS A 70 5.79 3.27 6.91
C LYS A 70 5.03 3.78 8.15
N ASN A 71 3.76 4.19 7.97
CA ASN A 71 2.91 4.68 9.05
C ASN A 71 2.53 3.53 10.00
N VAL A 72 2.17 2.37 9.44
CA VAL A 72 1.87 1.16 10.21
C VAL A 72 3.08 0.75 11.05
N ILE A 73 4.26 0.61 10.43
CA ILE A 73 5.49 0.23 11.12
C ILE A 73 5.83 1.23 12.24
N SER A 74 5.63 2.52 11.98
CA SER A 74 5.88 3.57 12.96
C SER A 74 4.97 3.44 14.18
N LEU A 75 3.67 3.23 13.96
CA LEU A 75 2.71 3.01 15.04
C LEU A 75 3.05 1.75 15.84
N VAL A 76 3.35 0.64 15.17
CA VAL A 76 3.74 -0.62 15.83
C VAL A 76 4.99 -0.43 16.70
N LYS A 77 6.01 0.26 16.20
CA LYS A 77 7.23 0.53 16.98
C LYS A 77 6.99 1.47 18.15
N HIS A 78 6.09 2.43 17.99
CA HIS A 78 5.78 3.40 19.02
C HIS A 78 4.99 2.74 20.16
N PHE A 79 3.99 1.94 19.84
CA PHE A 79 3.16 1.20 20.80
C PHE A 79 3.69 -0.22 21.05
N LYS A 80 5.00 -0.35 21.32
CA LYS A 80 5.71 -1.64 21.44
C LYS A 80 5.15 -2.61 22.49
N HIS A 81 4.36 -2.14 23.43
CA HIS A 81 3.73 -2.93 24.50
C HIS A 81 2.27 -3.30 24.20
N ALA A 82 1.70 -2.75 23.13
CA ALA A 82 0.34 -3.03 22.74
C ALA A 82 0.26 -4.20 21.76
N THR A 83 -0.82 -4.96 21.85
CA THR A 83 -1.22 -5.91 20.79
C THR A 83 -1.80 -5.11 19.63
N VAL A 84 -1.22 -5.25 18.45
CA VAL A 84 -1.70 -4.56 17.26
C VAL A 84 -2.39 -5.54 16.32
N THR A 85 -3.66 -5.30 16.07
CA THR A 85 -4.47 -6.03 15.10
C THR A 85 -4.72 -5.16 13.88
N ILE A 86 -4.44 -5.68 12.69
CA ILE A 86 -4.63 -4.99 11.42
C ILE A 86 -5.76 -5.63 10.64
N VAL A 87 -6.68 -4.82 10.16
CA VAL A 87 -7.69 -5.21 9.18
C VAL A 87 -7.23 -4.74 7.81
N CYS A 88 -7.03 -5.68 6.88
CA CYS A 88 -6.62 -5.39 5.51
C CYS A 88 -7.28 -6.31 4.49
N GLU A 89 -7.34 -5.85 3.25
CA GLU A 89 -7.77 -6.64 2.12
C GLU A 89 -6.75 -7.77 1.86
N ARG A 90 -7.24 -8.96 1.45
CA ARG A 90 -6.45 -10.19 1.31
C ARG A 90 -5.25 -10.02 0.38
N SER A 91 -5.38 -9.30 -0.73
CA SER A 91 -4.29 -9.09 -1.68
C SER A 91 -3.09 -8.32 -1.10
N ALA A 92 -3.34 -7.52 -0.05
CA ALA A 92 -2.31 -6.76 0.65
C ALA A 92 -1.73 -7.48 1.87
N SER A 93 -2.40 -8.50 2.38
CA SER A 93 -2.06 -9.15 3.66
C SER A 93 -0.66 -9.73 3.70
N SER A 94 -0.17 -10.27 2.58
CA SER A 94 1.18 -10.84 2.47
C SER A 94 2.28 -9.79 2.77
N TYR A 95 2.04 -8.53 2.45
CA TYR A 95 2.97 -7.43 2.77
C TYR A 95 2.89 -7.04 4.25
N ILE A 96 1.68 -7.02 4.82
CA ILE A 96 1.48 -6.73 6.25
C ILE A 96 2.14 -7.80 7.13
N LYS A 97 2.00 -9.08 6.76
CA LYS A 97 2.60 -10.20 7.47
C LYS A 97 4.14 -10.21 7.49
N MET A 98 4.79 -9.38 6.67
CA MET A 98 6.23 -9.14 6.77
C MET A 98 6.62 -8.31 7.99
N ILE A 99 5.67 -7.62 8.64
CA ILE A 99 5.91 -6.86 9.87
C ILE A 99 5.69 -7.82 11.04
N PRO A 100 6.71 -8.09 11.86
CA PRO A 100 6.59 -9.07 12.94
C PRO A 100 5.68 -8.56 14.07
N GLY A 101 5.04 -9.50 14.78
CA GLY A 101 4.27 -9.20 15.98
C GLY A 101 2.87 -8.63 15.74
N LEU A 102 2.32 -8.76 14.54
CA LEU A 102 0.98 -8.30 14.18
C LEU A 102 -0.03 -9.42 14.12
N ASN A 103 -1.23 -9.15 14.60
CA ASN A 103 -2.42 -9.93 14.28
C ASN A 103 -3.06 -9.36 13.01
N VAL A 104 -3.45 -10.22 12.05
CA VAL A 104 -4.02 -9.79 10.78
C VAL A 104 -5.39 -10.41 10.58
N ILE A 105 -6.40 -9.57 10.40
CA ILE A 105 -7.75 -9.95 9.99
C ILE A 105 -7.90 -9.62 8.51
N GLU A 106 -7.99 -10.66 7.69
CA GLU A 106 -8.13 -10.51 6.24
C GLU A 106 -9.59 -10.48 5.83
N TYR A 107 -9.89 -9.68 4.81
CA TYR A 107 -11.18 -9.70 4.15
C TYR A 107 -11.03 -9.62 2.63
N GLU A 108 -12.05 -10.03 1.90
CA GLU A 108 -12.14 -9.83 0.46
C GLU A 108 -13.05 -8.64 0.19
N PHE A 109 -12.50 -7.63 -0.48
CA PHE A 109 -13.29 -6.50 -0.94
C PHE A 109 -14.14 -6.94 -2.14
N GLN A 110 -15.44 -6.72 -2.02
CA GLN A 110 -16.37 -6.95 -3.13
C GLN A 110 -17.10 -5.63 -3.40
N GLU A 111 -16.93 -5.09 -4.59
CA GLU A 111 -17.70 -3.94 -5.03
C GLU A 111 -19.20 -4.22 -4.83
N ASN A 112 -19.92 -3.26 -4.24
CA ASN A 112 -21.36 -3.35 -3.96
C ASN A 112 -21.82 -4.29 -2.83
N VAL A 113 -20.91 -4.86 -2.03
CA VAL A 113 -21.29 -5.66 -0.87
C VAL A 113 -21.20 -4.83 0.41
N ALA A 114 -22.26 -4.93 1.23
CA ALA A 114 -22.18 -4.49 2.62
C ALA A 114 -21.06 -5.26 3.34
N ILE A 115 -20.45 -4.62 4.35
CA ILE A 115 -19.37 -5.19 5.16
C ILE A 115 -19.60 -6.68 5.39
N PRO A 116 -18.62 -7.55 5.13
CA PRO A 116 -18.77 -8.96 5.42
C PRO A 116 -19.15 -9.15 6.90
N VAL A 117 -20.28 -9.81 7.15
CA VAL A 117 -20.75 -10.07 8.53
C VAL A 117 -19.65 -10.79 9.34
N LEU A 118 -18.85 -11.60 8.68
CA LEU A 118 -17.72 -12.29 9.29
C LEU A 118 -16.67 -11.30 9.80
N LEU A 119 -16.33 -10.28 9.01
CA LEU A 119 -15.35 -9.25 9.44
C LEU A 119 -15.81 -8.51 10.70
N VAL A 120 -17.09 -8.11 10.74
CA VAL A 120 -17.68 -7.50 11.94
C VAL A 120 -17.60 -8.42 13.14
N LYS A 121 -17.83 -9.74 12.94
CA LYS A 121 -17.73 -10.72 14.03
C LYS A 121 -16.29 -10.88 14.51
N GLU A 122 -15.31 -10.93 13.60
CA GLU A 122 -13.90 -11.04 13.99
C GLU A 122 -13.44 -9.81 14.78
N VAL A 123 -13.80 -8.59 14.35
CA VAL A 123 -13.48 -7.38 15.10
C VAL A 123 -14.18 -7.36 16.47
N LYS A 124 -15.41 -7.85 16.57
CA LYS A 124 -16.13 -7.95 17.86
C LYS A 124 -15.61 -9.03 18.82
N LYS A 125 -14.80 -9.95 18.34
CA LYS A 125 -14.10 -10.92 19.20
C LYS A 125 -12.88 -10.32 19.90
N LEU A 126 -12.36 -9.21 19.36
CA LEU A 126 -11.30 -8.48 20.04
C LEU A 126 -11.84 -7.98 21.38
N ASN A 127 -11.01 -8.07 22.40
CA ASN A 127 -11.33 -7.53 23.71
C ASN A 127 -11.45 -5.99 23.62
N HIS A 128 -11.46 -5.34 24.76
CA HIS A 128 -11.44 -3.89 24.78
C HIS A 128 -10.34 -3.31 23.91
N ILE A 129 -10.70 -2.42 22.98
CA ILE A 129 -9.78 -1.76 22.04
C ILE A 129 -9.58 -0.32 22.53
N ASP A 130 -8.35 0.04 22.85
CA ASP A 130 -8.04 1.39 23.31
C ASP A 130 -8.06 2.40 22.16
N ILE A 131 -7.42 2.04 21.04
CA ILE A 131 -7.34 2.94 19.89
C ILE A 131 -7.64 2.18 18.58
N CYS A 132 -8.53 2.77 17.77
CA CYS A 132 -8.78 2.35 16.39
C CYS A 132 -8.30 3.43 15.43
N PHE A 133 -7.30 3.11 14.61
CA PHE A 133 -6.79 3.95 13.55
C PHE A 133 -7.45 3.59 12.22
N LEU A 134 -8.17 4.53 11.60
CA LEU A 134 -8.67 4.42 10.24
C LEU A 134 -7.71 5.15 9.30
N LEU A 135 -6.71 4.44 8.79
CA LEU A 135 -5.65 5.00 7.95
C LEU A 135 -6.05 5.07 6.48
N HIS A 136 -7.06 5.85 6.18
CA HIS A 136 -7.58 6.03 4.83
C HIS A 136 -8.09 7.46 4.64
N ASN A 137 -7.68 8.11 3.56
CA ASN A 137 -8.02 9.53 3.31
C ASN A 137 -9.50 9.73 2.99
N ASN A 138 -10.12 8.79 2.29
CA ASN A 138 -11.55 8.80 1.95
C ASN A 138 -12.16 7.41 2.12
N PRO A 139 -12.25 6.91 3.36
CA PRO A 139 -12.68 5.54 3.62
C PRO A 139 -14.12 5.30 3.13
N SER A 140 -14.33 4.11 2.60
CA SER A 140 -15.67 3.64 2.25
C SER A 140 -16.58 3.58 3.49
N LEU A 141 -17.88 3.58 3.28
CA LEU A 141 -18.84 3.42 4.39
C LEU A 141 -18.60 2.11 5.18
N PRO A 142 -18.31 0.98 4.55
CA PRO A 142 -17.91 -0.24 5.25
C PRO A 142 -16.76 -0.05 6.24
N LEU A 143 -15.66 0.56 5.86
CA LEU A 143 -14.52 0.76 6.74
C LEU A 143 -14.85 1.72 7.90
N ARG A 144 -15.61 2.79 7.63
CA ARG A 144 -16.10 3.70 8.69
C ARG A 144 -16.99 2.97 9.68
N TYR A 145 -17.91 2.15 9.18
CA TYR A 145 -18.78 1.34 10.04
C TYR A 145 -17.96 0.36 10.89
N LEU A 146 -16.92 -0.25 10.32
CA LEU A 146 -16.05 -1.15 11.06
C LEU A 146 -15.33 -0.44 12.19
N ALA A 147 -14.83 0.78 11.95
CA ALA A 147 -14.26 1.63 13.00
C ALA A 147 -15.28 1.93 14.10
N GLY A 148 -16.54 2.20 13.74
CA GLY A 148 -17.62 2.38 14.72
C GLY A 148 -17.91 1.11 15.54
N VAL A 149 -17.98 -0.03 14.88
CA VAL A 149 -18.29 -1.34 15.49
C VAL A 149 -17.16 -1.85 16.39
N SER A 150 -15.94 -1.36 16.22
CA SER A 150 -14.81 -1.70 17.09
C SER A 150 -15.05 -1.28 18.53
N GLU A 151 -15.95 -0.31 18.76
CA GLU A 151 -16.25 0.27 20.09
C GLU A 151 -15.00 0.77 20.84
N ALA A 152 -13.90 1.03 20.09
CA ALA A 152 -12.66 1.53 20.67
C ALA A 152 -12.87 2.87 21.37
N ASP A 153 -12.16 3.11 22.47
CA ASP A 153 -12.24 4.34 23.26
C ASP A 153 -11.89 5.55 22.40
N THR A 154 -10.82 5.44 21.61
CA THR A 154 -10.42 6.44 20.61
C THR A 154 -10.52 5.86 19.21
N ARG A 155 -11.37 6.43 18.38
CA ARG A 155 -11.51 6.08 16.96
C ARG A 155 -11.09 7.28 16.11
N VAL A 156 -9.90 7.20 15.57
CA VAL A 156 -9.25 8.31 14.86
C VAL A 156 -9.22 8.09 13.35
N GLY A 157 -9.44 9.15 12.61
CA GLY A 157 -9.35 9.20 11.16
C GLY A 157 -9.52 10.61 10.64
N TYR A 158 -9.63 10.76 9.33
CA TYR A 158 -9.78 12.08 8.73
C TYR A 158 -11.19 12.65 8.85
N ASP A 159 -11.24 13.97 9.02
CA ASP A 159 -12.47 14.76 8.90
C ASP A 159 -12.93 14.71 7.44
N GLY A 160 -14.12 14.18 7.23
CA GLY A 160 -14.73 14.04 5.93
C GLY A 160 -16.22 13.77 6.03
N ALA A 161 -16.95 13.95 4.93
CA ALA A 161 -18.38 13.72 4.86
C ALA A 161 -18.75 12.30 5.34
N GLY A 162 -19.27 12.17 6.56
CA GLY A 162 -19.73 10.91 7.16
C GLY A 162 -18.71 10.26 8.12
N GLY A 163 -17.72 10.97 8.61
CA GLY A 163 -16.85 10.48 9.70
C GLY A 163 -17.63 10.27 11.00
N PHE A 164 -18.49 11.22 11.37
CA PHE A 164 -19.41 11.08 12.49
C PHE A 164 -20.62 10.19 12.12
N PRO A 165 -21.07 9.26 12.98
CA PRO A 165 -20.66 9.00 14.37
C PRO A 165 -19.57 7.91 14.52
N PHE A 166 -18.93 7.47 13.43
CA PHE A 166 -18.02 6.33 13.44
C PHE A 166 -16.69 6.67 14.13
N LEU A 167 -16.23 7.90 13.94
CA LEU A 167 -15.01 8.43 14.56
C LEU A 167 -15.37 9.43 15.66
N ASN A 168 -14.66 9.37 16.79
CA ASN A 168 -14.78 10.35 17.88
C ASN A 168 -13.59 11.33 17.93
N LEU A 169 -12.53 11.04 17.18
CA LEU A 169 -11.43 11.97 16.91
C LEU A 169 -11.25 12.11 15.40
N GLN A 170 -11.48 13.31 14.88
CA GLN A 170 -11.35 13.61 13.47
C GLN A 170 -10.25 14.62 13.25
N ILE A 171 -9.32 14.30 12.36
CA ILE A 171 -8.17 15.14 12.05
C ILE A 171 -8.41 15.80 10.69
N ARG A 172 -8.22 17.10 10.62
CA ARG A 172 -8.26 17.81 9.36
C ARG A 172 -7.00 17.49 8.56
N PRO A 173 -7.12 16.99 7.29
CA PRO A 173 -5.95 16.75 6.48
C PRO A 173 -5.21 18.05 6.20
N ASP A 174 -3.89 18.00 6.18
CA ASP A 174 -3.06 19.09 5.70
C ASP A 174 -3.16 19.12 4.16
N THR A 175 -3.96 20.04 3.63
CA THR A 175 -4.23 20.16 2.19
C THR A 175 -3.02 20.61 1.39
N THR A 176 -1.93 21.04 2.03
CA THR A 176 -0.66 21.36 1.35
C THR A 176 0.12 20.10 0.99
N LYS A 177 -0.14 19.00 1.67
CA LYS A 177 0.44 17.69 1.37
C LYS A 177 -0.45 16.95 0.41
N ARG A 178 0.12 16.52 -0.71
CA ARG A 178 -0.62 15.79 -1.75
C ARG A 178 -0.33 14.30 -1.77
N TYR A 179 0.86 13.92 -1.31
CA TYR A 179 1.24 12.52 -1.23
C TYR A 179 0.37 11.75 -0.23
N PHE A 180 -0.24 10.68 -0.70
CA PHE A 180 -1.24 9.88 0.03
C PHE A 180 -0.76 9.42 1.41
N ALA A 181 0.47 8.93 1.52
CA ALA A 181 1.00 8.45 2.79
C ALA A 181 1.31 9.58 3.80
N ASP A 182 1.60 10.81 3.35
CA ASP A 182 1.92 11.92 4.24
C ASP A 182 0.72 12.44 5.01
N TRP A 183 -0.49 12.27 4.49
CA TRP A 183 -1.69 12.56 5.26
C TRP A 183 -1.74 11.67 6.49
N ASN A 184 -1.61 10.35 6.31
CA ASN A 184 -1.66 9.41 7.44
C ASN A 184 -0.43 9.51 8.37
N CYS A 185 0.69 10.06 7.91
CA CYS A 185 1.79 10.49 8.79
C CYS A 185 1.31 11.47 9.86
N SER A 186 0.39 12.37 9.53
CA SER A 186 -0.13 13.35 10.50
C SER A 186 -0.93 12.67 11.62
N ILE A 187 -1.68 11.60 11.31
CA ILE A 187 -2.35 10.77 12.32
C ILE A 187 -1.30 10.10 13.23
N ALA A 188 -0.31 9.43 12.65
CA ALA A 188 0.72 8.75 13.43
C ALA A 188 1.51 9.73 14.33
N LYS A 189 1.89 10.90 13.78
CA LYS A 189 2.61 11.95 14.53
C LYS A 189 1.80 12.56 15.66
N LEU A 190 0.48 12.67 15.52
CA LEU A 190 -0.39 13.14 16.61
C LEU A 190 -0.27 12.25 17.85
N PHE A 191 -0.04 10.96 17.68
CA PHE A 191 0.18 10.01 18.76
C PHE A 191 1.65 9.83 19.14
N GLY A 192 2.57 10.63 18.60
CA GLY A 192 3.99 10.61 18.93
C GLY A 192 4.83 9.62 18.10
N ALA A 193 4.23 8.89 17.17
CA ALA A 193 4.99 8.02 16.27
C ALA A 193 5.76 8.83 15.22
N LEU A 194 6.92 8.32 14.76
CA LEU A 194 7.85 9.03 13.88
C LEU A 194 8.02 8.28 12.53
N PRO A 195 7.06 8.37 11.59
CA PRO A 195 7.13 7.65 10.32
C PRO A 195 8.35 8.01 9.47
N ASP A 196 8.86 9.24 9.57
CA ASP A 196 9.98 9.69 8.77
C ASP A 196 11.31 9.05 9.18
N GLU A 197 11.40 8.56 10.43
CA GLU A 197 12.56 7.87 11.00
C GLU A 197 12.53 6.35 10.77
N ILE A 198 11.49 5.84 10.12
CA ILE A 198 11.36 4.41 9.90
C ILE A 198 12.40 3.92 8.90
N HIS A 199 13.18 2.95 9.34
CA HIS A 199 14.00 2.08 8.52
C HIS A 199 13.39 0.68 8.55
N TRP A 200 12.90 0.24 7.41
CA TRP A 200 12.42 -1.12 7.23
C TRP A 200 13.50 -1.93 6.51
N SER A 201 13.76 -3.12 6.98
CA SER A 201 14.70 -4.06 6.38
C SER A 201 14.03 -5.40 6.14
N VAL A 202 14.38 -6.01 5.03
CA VAL A 202 13.95 -7.38 4.71
C VAL A 202 14.79 -8.36 5.52
N ALA A 203 14.19 -9.48 5.94
CA ALA A 203 14.89 -10.52 6.66
C ALA A 203 16.08 -11.07 5.86
N GLN A 204 17.25 -11.22 6.50
CA GLN A 204 18.49 -11.66 5.84
C GLN A 204 18.31 -12.99 5.11
N LYS A 205 17.59 -13.96 5.70
CA LYS A 205 17.26 -15.23 5.05
C LYS A 205 16.61 -15.06 3.69
N THR A 206 15.63 -14.13 3.58
CA THR A 206 14.94 -13.87 2.30
C THR A 206 15.86 -13.18 1.29
N ILE A 207 16.75 -12.31 1.76
CA ILE A 207 17.79 -11.70 0.92
C ILE A 207 18.73 -12.77 0.35
N ASP A 208 19.11 -13.75 1.17
CA ASP A 208 20.00 -14.84 0.73
C ASP A 208 19.31 -15.75 -0.27
N GLU A 209 18.02 -16.05 -0.09
CA GLU A 209 17.21 -16.79 -1.07
C GLU A 209 17.16 -16.06 -2.42
N VAL A 210 16.94 -14.75 -2.42
CA VAL A 210 16.94 -13.95 -3.65
C VAL A 210 18.32 -13.85 -4.28
N ASN A 211 19.39 -13.73 -3.48
CA ASN A 211 20.75 -13.77 -4.01
C ASN A 211 21.08 -15.10 -4.69
N HIS A 212 20.56 -16.23 -4.18
CA HIS A 212 20.70 -17.53 -4.83
C HIS A 212 19.97 -17.55 -6.17
N LEU A 213 18.72 -17.10 -6.22
CA LEU A 213 17.96 -16.97 -7.46
C LEU A 213 18.68 -16.10 -8.50
N LEU A 214 19.20 -14.95 -8.08
CA LEU A 214 19.95 -14.05 -8.97
C LEU A 214 21.22 -14.74 -9.52
N LYS A 215 21.92 -15.53 -8.70
CA LYS A 215 23.09 -16.28 -9.12
C LYS A 215 22.75 -17.36 -10.16
N GLU A 216 21.62 -18.06 -10.00
CA GLU A 216 21.13 -19.03 -10.99
C GLU A 216 20.84 -18.37 -12.35
N LEU A 217 20.47 -17.10 -12.35
CA LEU A 217 20.26 -16.28 -13.54
C LEU A 217 21.54 -15.59 -14.04
N ASN A 218 22.73 -15.98 -13.54
CA ASN A 218 24.02 -15.38 -13.84
C ASN A 218 24.11 -13.88 -13.51
N ILE A 219 23.35 -13.42 -12.50
CA ILE A 219 23.42 -12.05 -11.99
C ILE A 219 24.37 -12.02 -10.79
N GLU A 220 25.48 -11.31 -10.94
CA GLU A 220 26.51 -11.22 -9.91
C GLU A 220 26.07 -10.43 -8.67
N LYS A 221 26.46 -10.89 -7.48
CA LYS A 221 26.10 -10.27 -6.20
C LYS A 221 26.52 -8.80 -6.10
N LYS A 222 27.63 -8.41 -6.72
CA LYS A 222 28.16 -7.03 -6.65
C LYS A 222 27.79 -6.17 -7.84
N SER A 223 27.04 -6.69 -8.81
CA SER A 223 26.60 -5.93 -9.98
C SER A 223 25.67 -4.80 -9.59
N TYR A 224 25.76 -3.70 -10.32
CA TYR A 224 24.69 -2.69 -10.30
C TYR A 224 23.46 -3.28 -11.00
N LEU A 225 22.37 -3.37 -10.26
CA LEU A 225 21.19 -4.11 -10.71
C LEU A 225 20.04 -3.14 -11.04
N VAL A 226 19.57 -3.20 -12.29
CA VAL A 226 18.44 -2.42 -12.78
C VAL A 226 17.25 -3.35 -13.01
N GLY A 227 16.14 -3.11 -12.33
CA GLY A 227 14.90 -3.86 -12.48
C GLY A 227 13.86 -3.09 -13.28
N LEU A 228 13.29 -3.72 -14.31
CA LEU A 228 12.19 -3.18 -15.09
C LEU A 228 10.91 -3.96 -14.81
N ASP A 229 9.83 -3.28 -14.42
CA ASP A 229 8.49 -3.88 -14.35
C ASP A 229 7.94 -4.03 -15.78
N ILE A 230 8.32 -5.15 -16.39
CA ILE A 230 8.14 -5.33 -17.82
C ILE A 230 6.68 -5.47 -18.24
N VAL A 231 5.84 -6.06 -17.38
CA VAL A 231 4.41 -6.22 -17.65
C VAL A 231 3.72 -4.87 -17.68
N PHE A 232 4.06 -3.99 -16.74
CA PHE A 232 3.57 -2.62 -16.74
C PHE A 232 3.98 -1.87 -18.02
N LEU A 233 5.26 -1.94 -18.37
CA LEU A 233 5.81 -1.21 -19.54
C LEU A 233 5.18 -1.67 -20.85
N LEU A 234 5.06 -2.98 -21.07
CA LEU A 234 4.43 -3.53 -22.28
C LEU A 234 2.94 -3.17 -22.38
N ASN A 235 2.21 -3.21 -21.28
CA ASN A 235 0.79 -2.90 -21.26
C ASN A 235 0.48 -1.41 -21.51
N HIS A 236 1.37 -0.50 -21.08
CA HIS A 236 1.13 0.94 -21.17
C HIS A 236 1.77 1.58 -22.39
N PHE A 237 2.95 1.13 -22.79
CA PHE A 237 3.72 1.76 -23.87
C PHE A 237 3.87 0.86 -25.11
N GLY A 238 3.56 -0.42 -25.01
CA GLY A 238 3.67 -1.39 -26.09
C GLY A 238 5.10 -1.87 -26.35
N ASN A 239 5.23 -2.81 -27.30
CA ASN A 239 6.46 -3.55 -27.54
C ASN A 239 7.60 -2.67 -28.06
N SER A 240 7.34 -1.84 -29.09
CA SER A 240 8.37 -1.03 -29.75
C SER A 240 9.01 -0.01 -28.81
N TRP A 241 8.20 0.68 -28.03
CA TRP A 241 8.69 1.65 -27.05
C TRP A 241 9.51 0.96 -25.95
N THR A 242 9.00 -0.16 -25.43
CA THR A 242 9.66 -0.92 -24.36
C THR A 242 11.02 -1.46 -24.86
N GLU A 243 11.08 -1.97 -26.08
CA GLU A 243 12.33 -2.43 -26.71
C GLU A 243 13.33 -1.29 -26.86
N THR A 244 12.90 -0.12 -27.30
CA THR A 244 13.74 1.07 -27.39
C THR A 244 14.30 1.46 -26.03
N LEU A 245 13.49 1.47 -24.97
CA LEU A 245 13.94 1.76 -23.62
C LEU A 245 14.97 0.74 -23.13
N VAL A 246 14.69 -0.55 -23.29
CA VAL A 246 15.58 -1.65 -22.90
C VAL A 246 16.94 -1.53 -23.58
N ASN A 247 16.95 -1.30 -24.90
CA ASN A 247 18.18 -1.15 -25.68
C ASN A 247 18.98 0.07 -25.23
N ASN A 248 18.33 1.21 -25.01
CA ASN A 248 19.00 2.42 -24.54
C ASN A 248 19.62 2.22 -23.13
N ILE A 249 18.93 1.54 -22.22
CA ILE A 249 19.49 1.22 -20.89
C ILE A 249 20.68 0.28 -21.02
N ALA A 250 20.59 -0.75 -21.86
CA ALA A 250 21.66 -1.70 -22.10
C ALA A 250 22.94 -1.02 -22.64
N GLN A 251 22.80 -0.05 -23.53
CA GLN A 251 23.91 0.74 -24.08
C GLN A 251 24.64 1.61 -23.05
N LEU A 252 24.02 1.91 -21.90
CA LEU A 252 24.68 2.68 -20.83
C LEU A 252 25.71 1.88 -20.04
N GLU A 253 25.80 0.56 -20.24
CA GLU A 253 26.74 -0.34 -19.53
C GLU A 253 26.78 -0.13 -18.01
N LEU A 254 25.62 0.20 -17.43
CA LEU A 254 25.51 0.53 -15.99
C LEU A 254 25.75 -0.68 -15.09
N GLY A 255 25.38 -1.86 -15.59
CA GLY A 255 25.39 -3.10 -14.82
C GLY A 255 24.50 -4.16 -15.45
N GLN A 256 23.87 -4.96 -14.64
CA GLN A 256 22.98 -6.03 -15.11
C GLN A 256 21.52 -5.61 -15.05
N LEU A 257 20.80 -5.91 -16.12
CA LEU A 257 19.37 -5.67 -16.27
C LEU A 257 18.59 -6.96 -16.00
N TYR A 258 17.45 -6.85 -15.35
CA TYR A 258 16.48 -7.94 -15.23
C TYR A 258 15.06 -7.44 -15.43
N PHE A 259 14.18 -8.30 -15.92
CA PHE A 259 12.76 -8.04 -16.00
C PHE A 259 12.07 -8.57 -14.74
N TYR A 260 11.32 -7.71 -14.07
CA TYR A 260 10.35 -8.14 -13.09
C TYR A 260 9.02 -8.40 -13.80
N VAL A 261 8.52 -9.60 -13.63
CA VAL A 261 7.23 -10.02 -14.17
C VAL A 261 6.21 -9.95 -13.04
N SER A 262 5.35 -8.95 -13.10
CA SER A 262 4.23 -8.82 -12.17
C SER A 262 3.15 -9.89 -12.43
N GLU A 263 2.15 -9.96 -11.56
CA GLU A 263 1.09 -10.98 -11.61
C GLU A 263 0.36 -11.01 -12.97
N ASN A 264 0.07 -12.22 -13.46
CA ASN A 264 -0.80 -12.48 -14.61
C ASN A 264 -0.39 -11.78 -15.92
N PRO A 265 0.83 -11.99 -16.44
CA PRO A 265 1.22 -11.47 -17.74
C PRO A 265 0.35 -12.10 -18.85
N SER A 266 0.01 -11.32 -19.88
CA SER A 266 -0.65 -11.86 -21.07
C SER A 266 0.26 -12.81 -21.84
N VAL A 267 -0.31 -13.70 -22.66
CA VAL A 267 0.47 -14.63 -23.48
C VAL A 267 1.46 -13.86 -24.38
N SER A 268 1.00 -12.78 -25.01
CA SER A 268 1.85 -11.93 -25.85
C SER A 268 3.00 -11.27 -25.08
N CYS A 269 2.78 -10.92 -23.81
CA CYS A 269 3.82 -10.40 -22.94
C CYS A 269 4.88 -11.47 -22.65
N VAL A 270 4.44 -12.69 -22.31
CA VAL A 270 5.36 -13.81 -22.08
C VAL A 270 6.20 -14.14 -23.31
N GLU A 271 5.56 -14.21 -24.49
CA GLU A 271 6.25 -14.45 -25.76
C GLU A 271 7.29 -13.34 -26.06
N TRP A 272 6.96 -12.09 -25.80
CA TRP A 272 7.89 -10.98 -25.98
C TRP A 272 9.09 -11.10 -25.01
N ILE A 273 8.83 -11.37 -23.72
CA ILE A 273 9.89 -11.54 -22.70
C ILE A 273 10.85 -12.66 -23.09
N GLN A 274 10.34 -13.80 -23.53
CA GLN A 274 11.15 -14.97 -23.92
C GLN A 274 12.07 -14.70 -25.13
N LYS A 275 11.71 -13.76 -26.01
CA LYS A 275 12.55 -13.36 -27.14
C LYS A 275 13.71 -12.46 -26.72
N GLN A 276 13.63 -11.84 -25.53
CA GLN A 276 14.69 -10.99 -25.02
C GLN A 276 15.79 -11.84 -24.38
N LYS A 277 17.03 -11.38 -24.46
CA LYS A 277 18.17 -12.03 -23.79
C LYS A 277 18.37 -11.53 -22.36
N VAL A 278 17.36 -10.92 -21.76
CA VAL A 278 17.38 -10.35 -20.41
C VAL A 278 16.79 -11.36 -19.43
N PRO A 279 17.46 -11.67 -18.34
CA PRO A 279 16.90 -12.52 -17.29
C PRO A 279 15.57 -11.96 -16.79
N PHE A 280 14.61 -12.83 -16.51
CA PHE A 280 13.32 -12.41 -15.95
C PHE A 280 13.02 -13.17 -14.65
N ILE A 281 12.35 -12.47 -13.75
CA ILE A 281 11.99 -12.96 -12.42
C ILE A 281 10.52 -12.66 -12.19
N GLY A 282 9.73 -13.67 -11.95
CA GLY A 282 8.30 -13.59 -11.68
C GLY A 282 7.88 -14.52 -10.57
N ASP A 283 6.58 -14.54 -10.26
CA ASP A 283 5.96 -15.42 -9.28
C ASP A 283 6.64 -15.38 -7.89
N LEU A 284 7.01 -14.18 -7.46
CA LEU A 284 7.64 -13.97 -6.17
C LEU A 284 6.59 -13.70 -5.08
N SER A 285 6.79 -14.29 -3.90
CA SER A 285 6.06 -13.87 -2.69
C SER A 285 6.37 -12.41 -2.36
N ALA A 286 5.50 -11.74 -1.60
CA ALA A 286 5.70 -10.36 -1.18
C ALA A 286 7.08 -10.12 -0.52
N SER A 287 7.53 -11.04 0.33
CA SER A 287 8.84 -10.97 0.99
C SER A 287 10.00 -11.08 0.01
N ARG A 288 9.93 -11.99 -0.96
CA ARG A 288 10.95 -12.14 -2.00
C ARG A 288 10.96 -10.95 -2.97
N THR A 289 9.78 -10.40 -3.30
CA THR A 289 9.69 -9.15 -4.08
C THR A 289 10.37 -8.01 -3.34
N ALA A 290 10.12 -7.84 -2.04
CA ALA A 290 10.81 -6.83 -1.23
C ALA A 290 12.33 -7.08 -1.16
N ALA A 291 12.77 -8.33 -1.06
CA ALA A 291 14.19 -8.68 -1.09
C ALA A 291 14.83 -8.36 -2.45
N LEU A 292 14.15 -8.64 -3.56
CA LEU A 292 14.61 -8.30 -4.90
C LEU A 292 14.74 -6.77 -5.06
N VAL A 293 13.74 -6.01 -4.63
CA VAL A 293 13.81 -4.54 -4.61
C VAL A 293 14.96 -4.05 -3.73
N SER A 294 15.18 -4.66 -2.55
CA SER A 294 16.29 -4.30 -1.67
C SER A 294 17.66 -4.55 -2.29
N ARG A 295 17.79 -5.54 -3.17
CA ARG A 295 19.00 -5.87 -3.94
C ARG A 295 19.20 -4.96 -5.15
N SER A 296 18.13 -4.38 -5.67
CA SER A 296 18.19 -3.52 -6.84
C SER A 296 18.77 -2.15 -6.50
N ASN A 297 19.50 -1.57 -7.44
CA ASN A 297 20.05 -0.22 -7.34
C ASN A 297 19.08 0.81 -7.96
N LEU A 298 18.36 0.38 -8.99
CA LEU A 298 17.37 1.20 -9.67
C LEU A 298 16.17 0.32 -10.07
N ILE A 299 14.98 0.83 -9.85
CA ILE A 299 13.72 0.24 -10.32
C ILE A 299 13.08 1.18 -11.32
N ILE A 300 12.57 0.64 -12.42
CA ILE A 300 11.77 1.37 -13.41
C ILE A 300 10.41 0.67 -13.52
N SER A 301 9.35 1.37 -13.19
CA SER A 301 8.02 0.78 -13.06
C SER A 301 6.93 1.85 -13.26
N GLY A 302 5.68 1.49 -13.09
CA GLY A 302 4.58 2.44 -12.92
C GLY A 302 4.20 2.60 -11.46
N ASN A 303 2.95 3.01 -11.26
CA ASN A 303 2.32 3.00 -9.94
C ASN A 303 1.98 1.55 -9.54
N THR A 304 2.96 0.80 -9.11
CA THR A 304 2.87 -0.63 -8.82
C THR A 304 3.48 -0.98 -7.46
N PRO A 305 3.23 -2.19 -6.94
CA PRO A 305 3.80 -2.62 -5.65
C PRO A 305 5.33 -2.51 -5.56
N ILE A 306 6.04 -2.78 -6.66
CA ILE A 306 7.51 -2.72 -6.62
C ILE A 306 8.04 -1.27 -6.50
N TYR A 307 7.32 -0.28 -7.09
CA TYR A 307 7.64 1.13 -6.90
C TYR A 307 7.40 1.58 -5.43
N ALA A 308 6.24 1.22 -4.87
CA ALA A 308 5.93 1.53 -3.47
C ALA A 308 6.95 0.89 -2.49
N LEU A 309 7.36 -0.36 -2.74
CA LEU A 309 8.40 -1.03 -1.97
C LEU A 309 9.77 -0.34 -2.14
N ALA A 310 10.11 0.15 -3.32
CA ALA A 310 11.35 0.92 -3.51
C ALA A 310 11.36 2.17 -2.62
N GLY A 311 10.24 2.87 -2.52
CA GLY A 311 10.09 4.01 -1.60
C GLY A 311 10.29 3.63 -0.14
N LEU A 312 9.64 2.56 0.32
CA LEU A 312 9.75 2.06 1.68
C LEU A 312 11.19 1.63 2.04
N LEU A 313 11.88 1.02 1.08
CA LEU A 313 13.27 0.54 1.21
C LEU A 313 14.32 1.60 0.90
N LYS A 314 13.90 2.85 0.61
CA LYS A 314 14.78 3.98 0.23
C LYS A 314 15.68 3.67 -0.97
N LYS A 315 15.16 2.92 -1.94
CA LYS A 315 15.83 2.61 -3.20
C LYS A 315 15.50 3.64 -4.27
N HIS A 316 16.39 3.78 -5.25
CA HIS A 316 16.10 4.64 -6.39
C HIS A 316 15.04 3.99 -7.28
N ALA A 317 14.03 4.78 -7.64
CA ALA A 317 13.04 4.32 -8.60
C ALA A 317 12.55 5.46 -9.50
N ILE A 318 12.27 5.10 -10.75
CA ILE A 318 11.58 5.93 -11.73
C ILE A 318 10.20 5.31 -11.94
N GLY A 319 9.16 6.08 -11.65
CA GLY A 319 7.78 5.66 -11.78
C GLY A 319 7.07 6.41 -12.90
N PHE A 320 6.27 5.68 -13.69
CA PHE A 320 5.38 6.28 -14.67
C PHE A 320 3.97 6.37 -14.11
N PHE A 321 3.37 7.55 -14.19
CA PHE A 321 2.08 7.86 -13.58
C PHE A 321 1.16 8.62 -14.55
N LYS A 322 -0.14 8.60 -14.27
CA LYS A 322 -1.04 9.65 -14.76
C LYS A 322 -0.66 10.96 -14.08
N GLU A 323 -0.93 12.07 -14.76
CA GLU A 323 -0.54 13.40 -14.25
C GLU A 323 -1.13 13.70 -12.87
N ASP A 324 -2.38 13.33 -12.65
CA ASP A 324 -3.11 13.47 -11.39
C ASP A 324 -2.61 12.49 -10.29
N GLU A 325 -1.99 11.38 -10.68
CA GLU A 325 -1.45 10.38 -9.77
C GLU A 325 -0.05 10.75 -9.25
N ILE A 326 0.75 11.54 -9.99
CA ILE A 326 2.12 11.88 -9.58
C ILE A 326 2.13 12.50 -8.19
N GLU A 327 1.32 13.52 -7.95
CA GLU A 327 1.28 14.19 -6.66
C GLU A 327 0.76 13.28 -5.54
N MET A 328 -0.09 12.33 -5.88
CA MET A 328 -0.75 11.43 -4.93
C MET A 328 0.13 10.24 -4.53
N TYR A 329 0.89 9.67 -5.47
CA TYR A 329 1.62 8.42 -5.26
C TYR A 329 3.14 8.51 -5.41
N CYS A 330 3.68 9.62 -5.93
CA CYS A 330 5.11 9.85 -5.98
C CYS A 330 5.55 10.83 -4.88
N PRO A 331 6.19 10.34 -3.79
CA PRO A 331 6.71 11.24 -2.77
C PRO A 331 7.84 12.10 -3.35
N GLN A 332 7.89 13.37 -2.97
CA GLN A 332 8.97 14.26 -3.36
C GLN A 332 10.24 13.92 -2.58
N THR A 333 11.00 12.96 -3.06
CA THR A 333 12.27 12.55 -2.46
C THR A 333 13.37 12.54 -3.51
N SER A 334 14.63 12.52 -3.07
CA SER A 334 15.76 12.43 -3.99
C SER A 334 15.95 11.04 -4.61
N THR A 335 15.24 10.04 -4.13
CA THR A 335 15.37 8.65 -4.58
C THR A 335 14.22 8.18 -5.46
N LEU A 336 13.05 8.82 -5.35
CA LEU A 336 11.88 8.47 -6.14
C LEU A 336 11.54 9.59 -7.11
N MET A 337 11.34 9.24 -8.36
CA MET A 337 11.03 10.18 -9.43
C MET A 337 9.80 9.73 -10.19
N GLY A 338 8.87 10.67 -10.45
CA GLY A 338 7.65 10.44 -11.20
C GLY A 338 7.74 11.10 -12.58
N ILE A 339 7.36 10.37 -13.62
CA ILE A 339 7.23 10.87 -14.99
C ILE A 339 5.77 10.69 -15.41
N SER A 340 5.16 11.75 -15.99
CA SER A 340 3.82 11.64 -16.55
C SER A 340 3.85 10.92 -17.89
N TYR A 341 3.01 9.91 -18.07
CA TYR A 341 2.87 9.26 -19.39
C TYR A 341 1.88 9.95 -20.34
N LYS A 342 1.41 11.18 -19.99
CA LYS A 342 0.80 12.09 -20.96
C LYS A 342 1.82 12.80 -21.84
N THR A 343 3.07 12.84 -21.42
CA THR A 343 4.18 13.38 -22.18
C THR A 343 4.40 12.54 -23.44
N ALA A 344 4.91 13.13 -24.50
CA ALA A 344 5.24 12.39 -25.73
C ALA A 344 6.20 11.22 -25.43
N THR A 345 5.97 10.06 -26.03
CA THR A 345 6.71 8.82 -25.72
C THR A 345 8.22 8.95 -25.87
N GLU A 346 8.68 9.71 -26.85
CA GLU A 346 10.11 9.99 -27.08
C GLU A 346 10.71 10.85 -25.95
N GLU A 347 9.96 11.83 -25.48
CA GLU A 347 10.35 12.68 -24.36
C GLU A 347 10.42 11.89 -23.05
N ILE A 348 9.52 10.94 -22.81
CA ILE A 348 9.57 10.04 -21.64
C ILE A 348 10.87 9.25 -21.64
N ILE A 349 11.27 8.69 -22.80
CA ILE A 349 12.55 7.97 -22.91
C ILE A 349 13.72 8.91 -22.60
N ALA A 350 13.74 10.10 -23.19
CA ALA A 350 14.82 11.07 -22.95
C ALA A 350 14.92 11.50 -21.48
N GLN A 351 13.79 11.77 -20.84
CA GLN A 351 13.73 12.07 -19.40
C GLN A 351 14.23 10.90 -18.56
N THR A 352 13.77 9.68 -18.86
CA THR A 352 14.21 8.47 -18.16
C THR A 352 15.72 8.28 -18.27
N MET A 353 16.27 8.40 -19.47
CA MET A 353 17.70 8.26 -19.72
C MET A 353 18.53 9.35 -19.03
N SER A 354 18.04 10.59 -19.00
CA SER A 354 18.66 11.70 -18.26
C SER A 354 18.71 11.43 -16.74
N LEU A 355 17.63 10.91 -16.17
CA LEU A 355 17.57 10.56 -14.75
C LEU A 355 18.53 9.43 -14.39
N ILE A 356 18.61 8.39 -15.23
CA ILE A 356 19.55 7.29 -15.08
C ILE A 356 21.00 7.79 -15.15
N ALA A 357 21.33 8.63 -16.14
CA ALA A 357 22.67 9.20 -16.29
C ALA A 357 23.08 10.05 -15.09
N ASN A 358 22.18 10.89 -14.58
CA ASN A 358 22.41 11.70 -13.40
C ASN A 358 22.61 10.87 -12.13
N HIS A 359 21.86 9.80 -11.98
CA HIS A 359 22.05 8.85 -10.88
C HIS A 359 23.43 8.17 -10.94
N ASN A 360 23.86 7.77 -12.14
CA ASN A 360 25.16 7.14 -12.33
C ASN A 360 26.35 8.10 -12.06
N LYS A 361 26.23 9.39 -12.42
CA LYS A 361 27.25 10.41 -12.10
C LYS A 361 27.44 10.56 -10.59
N LYS A 362 26.35 10.69 -9.82
CA LYS A 362 26.38 10.80 -8.36
C LYS A 362 27.01 9.58 -7.65
N ARG A 363 27.02 8.43 -8.30
CA ARG A 363 27.64 7.21 -7.77
C ARG A 363 29.18 7.19 -7.93
N LYS A 364 29.69 7.85 -9.00
CA LYS A 364 31.14 7.85 -9.32
C LYS A 364 31.91 8.93 -8.55
N THR A 365 31.21 9.89 -7.96
CA THR A 365 31.75 10.90 -7.03
C THR A 365 31.60 10.43 -5.58
#